data_5703722303e28384352a54407144f413
#
_entry.id   5703722303e28384352a54407144f413
#
_cell.length_a   1.000
_cell.length_b   1.000
_cell.length_c   1.000
_cell.angle_alpha   90.00
_cell.angle_beta   90.00
_cell.angle_gamma   90.00
#
_symmetry.space_group_name_H-M   'P 1'
#
loop_
_entity.id
_entity.type
_entity.pdbx_description
1 polymer ?
#
loop_
_entity_poly.entity_id
_entity_poly.type
_entity_poly.pdbx_seq_one_letter_code
_entity_poly.pdbx_strand_id
1 'polypeptide(L)'
;MSINEETSRLYQREPSVALPQPFAGLLNLALILVISEGVWYGLFSPAGPVTLYTPNVGLSLVITILMVIHWGVDVFDFWPFSRDFIMKTNRFLKGFILLSLSIGIAVLVMFGFYYNVIGRFGPIFFSGPQLIVSGGLGQYSQTAIENGCYAQIMMNTCVIFFTIMWVRSFGFSPWQLSNRLTKSLSVWLLGIFLGIIAFSVLFYPHIAYQFYPPQIFMAVPPWWSEWAMTQSGLFHFGWIVSALVLLYWTKMLWEGKPFSLIKTEWLSGTVMMVSVIVAGVIIMLIGNRIMDWYFGSEAFIGGNTTEQPAWRWNHVAEMALFMQAAAVVLYYYFDNWPVKGSLPVRALVRTVIAMAGGLLIAKLYYLLGPVFLGTVKGIGQENDTSNCWTVMFLILVTAHAVFFDGFPFKKKNVL
;
A
#
# COMPACT_ATOMS: atom_id res chain seq x y z
N MET A 1 -24.86 -19.93 -7.24
CA MET A 1 -24.35 -20.16 -5.87
C MET A 1 -23.28 -19.11 -5.64
N SER A 2 -23.49 -18.15 -4.73
CA SER A 2 -22.57 -17.02 -4.57
C SER A 2 -21.27 -17.50 -3.92
N ILE A 3 -20.15 -16.92 -4.36
CA ILE A 3 -18.79 -17.19 -3.82
C ILE A 3 -18.76 -17.07 -2.27
N ASN A 4 -19.68 -16.28 -1.69
CA ASN A 4 -19.82 -16.10 -0.24
C ASN A 4 -20.41 -17.31 0.50
N GLU A 5 -21.27 -18.11 -0.12
CA GLU A 5 -21.86 -19.28 0.55
C GLU A 5 -20.91 -20.50 0.55
N GLU A 6 -20.12 -20.63 -0.49
CA GLU A 6 -19.12 -21.71 -0.59
C GLU A 6 -17.94 -21.44 0.37
N THR A 7 -17.52 -20.18 0.51
CA THR A 7 -16.47 -19.78 1.46
C THR A 7 -16.91 -19.99 2.92
N SER A 8 -18.16 -19.77 3.25
CA SER A 8 -18.66 -19.90 4.65
C SER A 8 -18.69 -21.35 5.14
N ARG A 9 -18.94 -22.34 4.26
CA ARG A 9 -18.99 -23.77 4.61
C ARG A 9 -17.60 -24.40 4.83
N LEU A 10 -16.55 -23.78 4.34
CA LEU A 10 -15.20 -24.33 4.35
C LEU A 10 -14.39 -23.95 5.61
N TYR A 11 -14.88 -23.01 6.39
CA TYR A 11 -14.24 -22.56 7.62
C TYR A 11 -14.44 -23.46 8.85
N GLN A 12 -15.04 -24.64 8.70
CA GLN A 12 -15.48 -25.46 9.85
C GLN A 12 -14.45 -26.47 10.40
N ARG A 13 -13.19 -26.51 9.95
CA ARG A 13 -12.38 -27.72 10.18
C ARG A 13 -11.23 -27.68 11.17
N GLU A 14 -11.00 -26.62 11.95
CA GLU A 14 -9.91 -26.67 12.93
C GLU A 14 -10.31 -26.12 14.29
N PRO A 15 -9.69 -26.63 15.40
CA PRO A 15 -9.93 -26.14 16.75
C PRO A 15 -9.35 -24.72 16.88
N SER A 16 -10.13 -23.74 16.57
CA SER A 16 -9.87 -22.35 16.86
C SER A 16 -10.78 -21.92 17.99
N VAL A 17 -10.26 -21.09 18.89
CA VAL A 17 -11.07 -20.52 19.97
C VAL A 17 -12.12 -19.62 19.34
N ALA A 18 -13.37 -20.08 19.31
CA ALA A 18 -14.48 -19.30 18.77
C ALA A 18 -14.94 -18.27 19.81
N LEU A 19 -14.65 -17.01 19.56
CA LEU A 19 -15.00 -15.91 20.44
C LEU A 19 -16.11 -15.05 19.83
N PRO A 20 -17.03 -14.51 20.67
CA PRO A 20 -18.01 -13.54 20.19
C PRO A 20 -17.34 -12.20 19.85
N GLN A 21 -17.98 -11.45 18.94
CA GLN A 21 -17.61 -10.05 18.73
C GLN A 21 -18.07 -9.20 19.94
N PRO A 22 -17.30 -8.17 20.32
CA PRO A 22 -16.08 -7.66 19.70
C PRO A 22 -14.76 -8.32 20.16
N PHE A 23 -14.81 -9.31 21.08
CA PHE A 23 -13.61 -9.89 21.70
C PHE A 23 -12.67 -10.56 20.68
N ALA A 24 -13.22 -11.30 19.71
CA ALA A 24 -12.42 -11.89 18.65
C ALA A 24 -11.63 -10.81 17.87
N GLY A 25 -12.29 -9.70 17.54
CA GLY A 25 -11.66 -8.58 16.86
C GLY A 25 -10.55 -7.93 17.68
N LEU A 26 -10.82 -7.67 18.96
CA LEU A 26 -9.84 -7.06 19.87
C LEU A 26 -8.60 -7.94 20.07
N LEU A 27 -8.77 -9.25 20.25
CA LEU A 27 -7.65 -10.17 20.43
C LEU A 27 -6.83 -10.33 19.14
N ASN A 28 -7.48 -10.39 17.98
CA ASN A 28 -6.75 -10.39 16.71
C ASN A 28 -5.97 -9.09 16.49
N LEU A 29 -6.57 -7.94 16.82
CA LEU A 29 -5.88 -6.65 16.75
C LEU A 29 -4.68 -6.60 17.70
N ALA A 30 -4.86 -7.02 18.96
CA ALA A 30 -3.78 -7.08 19.94
C ALA A 30 -2.64 -8.00 19.48
N LEU A 31 -2.98 -9.20 18.97
CA LEU A 31 -2.01 -10.14 18.42
C LEU A 31 -1.20 -9.50 17.28
N ILE A 32 -1.86 -8.85 16.34
CA ILE A 32 -1.18 -8.24 15.21
C ILE A 32 -0.34 -7.03 15.62
N LEU A 33 -0.77 -6.25 16.59
CA LEU A 33 0.05 -5.16 17.13
C LEU A 33 1.34 -5.71 17.77
N VAL A 34 1.25 -6.76 18.58
CA VAL A 34 2.45 -7.41 19.16
C VAL A 34 3.36 -7.98 18.08
N ILE A 35 2.80 -8.62 17.05
CA ILE A 35 3.59 -9.12 15.92
C ILE A 35 4.22 -7.95 15.15
N SER A 36 3.50 -6.84 14.95
CA SER A 36 4.02 -5.65 14.27
C SER A 36 5.23 -5.07 14.99
N GLU A 37 5.16 -4.95 16.32
CA GLU A 37 6.28 -4.49 17.13
C GLU A 37 7.45 -5.46 17.08
N GLY A 38 7.18 -6.77 17.15
CA GLY A 38 8.21 -7.80 17.00
C GLY A 38 8.92 -7.77 15.65
N VAL A 39 8.16 -7.61 14.56
CA VAL A 39 8.71 -7.48 13.20
C VAL A 39 9.46 -6.16 13.05
N TRP A 40 8.93 -5.06 13.57
CA TRP A 40 9.61 -3.77 13.54
C TRP A 40 10.93 -3.85 14.27
N TYR A 41 10.94 -4.29 15.52
CA TYR A 41 12.17 -4.43 16.30
C TYR A 41 13.17 -5.38 15.64
N GLY A 42 12.70 -6.55 15.20
CA GLY A 42 13.57 -7.58 14.62
C GLY A 42 14.23 -7.18 13.31
N LEU A 43 13.51 -6.49 12.44
CA LEU A 43 13.97 -6.20 11.07
C LEU A 43 14.34 -4.73 10.86
N PHE A 44 13.54 -3.80 11.35
CA PHE A 44 13.63 -2.39 10.96
C PHE A 44 14.30 -1.50 12.00
N SER A 45 14.03 -1.71 13.28
CA SER A 45 14.51 -0.83 14.35
C SER A 45 16.03 -0.63 14.33
N PRO A 46 16.51 0.61 14.48
CA PRO A 46 17.94 0.88 14.67
C PRO A 46 18.55 0.19 15.91
N ALA A 47 17.72 -0.13 16.89
CA ALA A 47 18.11 -0.87 18.10
C ALA A 47 17.97 -2.39 17.94
N GLY A 48 17.47 -2.86 16.82
CA GLY A 48 17.23 -4.27 16.54
C GLY A 48 18.42 -4.98 15.91
N PRO A 49 18.32 -6.31 15.74
CA PRO A 49 19.45 -7.11 15.26
C PRO A 49 19.79 -6.93 13.77
N VAL A 50 18.83 -6.54 12.93
CA VAL A 50 19.02 -6.47 11.47
C VAL A 50 19.19 -5.04 10.97
N THR A 51 18.55 -4.08 11.61
CA THR A 51 18.66 -2.62 11.30
C THR A 51 18.47 -2.26 9.82
N LEU A 52 17.44 -2.84 9.21
CA LEU A 52 17.13 -2.60 7.78
C LEU A 52 16.54 -1.22 7.51
N TYR A 53 16.16 -0.48 8.55
CA TYR A 53 15.45 0.76 8.34
C TYR A 53 16.41 1.85 7.90
N THR A 54 16.24 2.21 6.65
CA THR A 54 16.43 3.55 6.14
C THR A 54 15.11 3.93 5.45
N PRO A 55 14.67 5.18 5.39
CA PRO A 55 13.30 5.51 5.01
C PRO A 55 12.83 4.87 3.72
N ASN A 56 13.58 5.03 2.65
CA ASN A 56 13.18 4.52 1.36
C ASN A 56 13.41 3.01 1.20
N VAL A 57 14.44 2.43 1.83
CA VAL A 57 14.67 0.97 1.77
C VAL A 57 13.54 0.23 2.47
N GLY A 58 13.22 0.64 3.70
CA GLY A 58 12.13 0.03 4.47
C GLY A 58 10.79 0.15 3.74
N LEU A 59 10.45 1.36 3.28
CA LEU A 59 9.20 1.61 2.57
C LEU A 59 9.15 0.87 1.22
N SER A 60 10.24 0.84 0.45
CA SER A 60 10.30 0.08 -0.81
C SER A 60 10.05 -1.41 -0.59
N LEU A 61 10.64 -2.00 0.45
CA LEU A 61 10.46 -3.40 0.78
C LEU A 61 8.99 -3.70 1.12
N VAL A 62 8.39 -2.94 2.04
CA VAL A 62 7.00 -3.19 2.45
C VAL A 62 6.00 -2.91 1.33
N ILE A 63 6.18 -1.86 0.51
CA ILE A 63 5.32 -1.62 -0.65
C ILE A 63 5.46 -2.75 -1.68
N THR A 64 6.66 -3.25 -1.90
CA THR A 64 6.87 -4.37 -2.83
C THR A 64 6.21 -5.66 -2.31
N ILE A 65 6.30 -5.94 -1.00
CA ILE A 65 5.59 -7.09 -0.39
C ILE A 65 4.07 -6.91 -0.54
N LEU A 66 3.54 -5.72 -0.26
CA LEU A 66 2.12 -5.41 -0.42
C LEU A 66 1.67 -5.62 -1.87
N MET A 67 2.45 -5.16 -2.84
CA MET A 67 2.20 -5.37 -4.26
C MET A 67 2.10 -6.86 -4.62
N VAL A 68 3.05 -7.66 -4.16
CA VAL A 68 3.07 -9.11 -4.42
C VAL A 68 1.88 -9.82 -3.76
N ILE A 69 1.49 -9.42 -2.54
CA ILE A 69 0.31 -9.95 -1.86
C ILE A 69 -0.96 -9.66 -2.68
N HIS A 70 -1.11 -8.41 -3.16
CA HIS A 70 -2.25 -8.05 -4.00
C HIS A 70 -2.27 -8.81 -5.33
N TRP A 71 -1.12 -8.99 -5.96
CA TRP A 71 -1.05 -9.83 -7.14
C TRP A 71 -1.51 -11.26 -6.82
N GLY A 72 -0.99 -11.84 -5.75
CA GLY A 72 -1.37 -13.20 -5.33
C GLY A 72 -2.87 -13.35 -5.05
N VAL A 73 -3.45 -12.40 -4.33
CA VAL A 73 -4.85 -12.47 -3.86
C VAL A 73 -5.83 -11.96 -4.91
N ASP A 74 -5.64 -10.73 -5.40
CA ASP A 74 -6.64 -10.05 -6.22
C ASP A 74 -6.53 -10.37 -7.71
N VAL A 75 -5.32 -10.70 -8.21
CA VAL A 75 -5.07 -10.95 -9.64
C VAL A 75 -4.98 -12.43 -9.94
N PHE A 76 -4.11 -13.16 -9.22
CA PHE A 76 -3.81 -14.56 -9.49
C PHE A 76 -4.68 -15.55 -8.71
N ASP A 77 -5.50 -15.09 -7.75
CA ASP A 77 -6.36 -15.94 -6.91
C ASP A 77 -5.56 -17.16 -6.36
N PHE A 78 -4.40 -16.86 -5.75
CA PHE A 78 -3.41 -17.79 -5.19
C PHE A 78 -2.72 -18.75 -6.19
N TRP A 79 -2.85 -18.54 -7.51
CA TRP A 79 -2.03 -19.32 -8.44
C TRP A 79 -0.52 -19.15 -8.13
N PRO A 80 0.31 -20.20 -8.17
CA PRO A 80 0.08 -21.53 -8.75
C PRO A 80 -0.56 -22.56 -7.80
N PHE A 81 -0.93 -22.18 -6.59
CA PHE A 81 -1.51 -23.13 -5.65
C PHE A 81 -2.90 -23.61 -6.11
N SER A 82 -3.16 -24.90 -5.90
CA SER A 82 -4.47 -25.47 -6.16
C SER A 82 -5.48 -24.99 -5.12
N ARG A 83 -6.77 -25.01 -5.47
CA ARG A 83 -7.83 -24.77 -4.49
C ARG A 83 -7.76 -25.77 -3.34
N ASP A 84 -7.42 -27.02 -3.62
CA ASP A 84 -7.25 -28.05 -2.60
C ASP A 84 -6.15 -27.72 -1.60
N PHE A 85 -5.02 -27.19 -2.07
CA PHE A 85 -3.97 -26.71 -1.17
C PHE A 85 -4.50 -25.60 -0.25
N ILE A 86 -5.13 -24.59 -0.81
CA ILE A 86 -5.65 -23.43 -0.06
C ILE A 86 -6.70 -23.84 0.98
N MET A 87 -7.53 -24.86 0.63
CA MET A 87 -8.67 -25.25 1.46
C MET A 87 -8.34 -26.35 2.49
N LYS A 88 -7.38 -27.24 2.18
CA LYS A 88 -7.09 -28.43 3.01
C LYS A 88 -5.83 -28.31 3.84
N THR A 89 -4.92 -27.39 3.50
CA THR A 89 -3.68 -27.20 4.25
C THR A 89 -3.97 -26.52 5.59
N ASN A 90 -3.25 -26.94 6.63
CA ASN A 90 -3.29 -26.27 7.94
C ASN A 90 -3.08 -24.77 7.79
N ARG A 91 -3.89 -23.96 8.48
CA ARG A 91 -3.93 -22.49 8.34
C ARG A 91 -2.60 -21.82 8.61
N PHE A 92 -1.91 -22.27 9.66
CA PHE A 92 -0.60 -21.74 10.00
C PHE A 92 0.42 -22.05 8.91
N LEU A 93 0.50 -23.31 8.47
CA LEU A 93 1.44 -23.74 7.42
C LEU A 93 1.13 -23.03 6.09
N LYS A 94 -0.14 -22.96 5.71
CA LYS A 94 -0.58 -22.22 4.50
C LYS A 94 -0.14 -20.75 4.57
N GLY A 95 -0.46 -20.08 5.67
CA GLY A 95 -0.13 -18.67 5.86
C GLY A 95 1.37 -18.43 5.82
N PHE A 96 2.15 -19.29 6.47
CA PHE A 96 3.60 -19.22 6.47
C PHE A 96 4.19 -19.38 5.05
N ILE A 97 3.72 -20.37 4.28
CA ILE A 97 4.18 -20.59 2.90
C ILE A 97 3.84 -19.39 2.01
N LEU A 98 2.60 -18.89 2.07
CA LEU A 98 2.17 -17.78 1.22
C LEU A 98 2.89 -16.46 1.57
N LEU A 99 3.08 -16.19 2.86
CA LEU A 99 3.79 -15.00 3.30
C LEU A 99 5.29 -15.07 2.94
N SER A 100 5.94 -16.21 3.20
CA SER A 100 7.36 -16.42 2.85
C SER A 100 7.60 -16.31 1.36
N LEU A 101 6.70 -16.86 0.53
CA LEU A 101 6.76 -16.73 -0.90
C LEU A 101 6.59 -15.27 -1.35
N SER A 102 5.64 -14.55 -0.75
CA SER A 102 5.43 -13.13 -1.06
C SER A 102 6.65 -12.28 -0.72
N ILE A 103 7.28 -12.51 0.42
CA ILE A 103 8.53 -11.84 0.81
C ILE A 103 9.67 -12.23 -0.14
N GLY A 104 9.82 -13.51 -0.47
CA GLY A 104 10.86 -13.98 -1.39
C GLY A 104 10.73 -13.35 -2.78
N ILE A 105 9.51 -13.29 -3.34
CA ILE A 105 9.25 -12.63 -4.62
C ILE A 105 9.53 -11.12 -4.51
N ALA A 106 9.13 -10.46 -3.42
CA ALA A 106 9.40 -9.04 -3.23
C ALA A 106 10.90 -8.72 -3.19
N VAL A 107 11.69 -9.53 -2.50
CA VAL A 107 13.16 -9.42 -2.49
C VAL A 107 13.74 -9.62 -3.89
N LEU A 108 13.26 -10.61 -4.65
CA LEU A 108 13.67 -10.83 -6.04
C LEU A 108 13.29 -9.66 -6.95
N VAL A 109 12.12 -9.06 -6.77
CA VAL A 109 11.72 -7.86 -7.51
C VAL A 109 12.62 -6.68 -7.16
N MET A 110 12.84 -6.42 -5.89
CA MET A 110 13.59 -5.25 -5.40
C MET A 110 15.08 -5.32 -5.79
N PHE A 111 15.75 -6.41 -5.47
CA PHE A 111 17.19 -6.55 -5.66
C PHE A 111 17.56 -7.32 -6.92
N GLY A 112 16.74 -8.24 -7.36
CA GLY A 112 16.96 -8.98 -8.61
C GLY A 112 16.54 -8.17 -9.84
N PHE A 113 15.26 -7.85 -9.93
CA PHE A 113 14.71 -7.24 -11.14
C PHE A 113 15.07 -5.75 -11.24
N TYR A 114 14.82 -4.94 -10.21
CA TYR A 114 15.12 -3.52 -10.29
C TYR A 114 16.62 -3.24 -10.36
N TYR A 115 17.44 -3.85 -9.49
CA TYR A 115 18.87 -3.57 -9.48
C TYR A 115 19.61 -4.14 -10.69
N ASN A 116 19.32 -5.41 -11.05
CA ASN A 116 20.13 -6.13 -12.03
C ASN A 116 19.53 -6.13 -13.43
N VAL A 117 18.24 -5.84 -13.60
CA VAL A 117 17.62 -5.77 -14.93
C VAL A 117 17.29 -4.34 -15.29
N ILE A 118 16.36 -3.70 -14.55
CA ILE A 118 15.91 -2.35 -14.91
C ILE A 118 17.05 -1.33 -14.79
N GLY A 119 17.75 -1.29 -13.65
CA GLY A 119 18.81 -0.32 -13.43
C GLY A 119 20.06 -0.56 -14.28
N ARG A 120 20.25 -1.76 -14.83
CA ARG A 120 21.38 -2.08 -15.69
C ARG A 120 21.12 -1.86 -17.18
N PHE A 121 19.92 -2.19 -17.64
CA PHE A 121 19.55 -2.13 -19.06
C PHE A 121 18.55 -1.00 -19.38
N GLY A 122 18.08 -0.29 -18.38
CA GLY A 122 17.16 0.83 -18.46
C GLY A 122 17.62 2.01 -17.60
N PRO A 123 16.68 2.72 -16.95
CA PRO A 123 17.02 3.87 -16.11
C PRO A 123 17.86 3.48 -14.89
N ILE A 124 19.08 4.00 -14.81
CA ILE A 124 20.08 3.68 -13.77
C ILE A 124 19.60 4.01 -12.35
N PHE A 125 18.68 4.96 -12.19
CA PHE A 125 18.18 5.38 -10.88
C PHE A 125 17.34 4.32 -10.14
N PHE A 126 17.00 3.19 -10.77
CA PHE A 126 16.43 2.05 -10.06
C PHE A 126 17.45 1.19 -9.32
N SER A 127 18.75 1.44 -9.54
CA SER A 127 19.82 0.63 -8.98
C SER A 127 20.83 1.50 -8.22
N GLY A 128 20.87 1.35 -6.90
CA GLY A 128 21.89 1.99 -6.08
C GLY A 128 23.32 1.72 -6.58
N PRO A 129 23.70 0.46 -6.88
CA PRO A 129 25.00 0.15 -7.45
C PRO A 129 25.32 0.89 -8.77
N GLN A 130 24.35 1.01 -9.66
CA GLN A 130 24.57 1.75 -10.93
C GLN A 130 24.70 3.26 -10.71
N LEU A 131 23.93 3.82 -9.77
CA LEU A 131 24.05 5.22 -9.37
C LEU A 131 25.43 5.54 -8.80
N ILE A 132 26.01 4.64 -7.99
CA ILE A 132 27.37 4.79 -7.45
C ILE A 132 28.40 4.82 -8.60
N VAL A 133 28.30 3.89 -9.55
CA VAL A 133 29.22 3.81 -10.69
C VAL A 133 29.09 5.01 -11.61
N SER A 134 27.90 5.59 -11.75
CA SER A 134 27.68 6.75 -12.62
C SER A 134 28.33 8.04 -12.11
N GLY A 135 28.77 8.09 -10.86
CA GLY A 135 29.48 9.24 -10.27
C GLY A 135 28.65 10.51 -10.10
N GLY A 136 27.30 10.42 -10.24
CA GLY A 136 26.38 11.55 -9.98
C GLY A 136 26.15 11.81 -8.50
N LEU A 137 24.96 12.33 -8.14
CA LEU A 137 24.54 12.52 -6.74
C LEU A 137 24.54 11.21 -5.91
N GLY A 138 24.70 10.08 -6.58
CA GLY A 138 24.80 8.75 -5.99
C GLY A 138 26.21 8.30 -5.60
N GLN A 139 27.23 9.18 -5.61
CA GLN A 139 28.60 8.77 -5.23
C GLN A 139 28.73 8.24 -3.78
N TYR A 140 27.80 8.58 -2.93
CA TYR A 140 27.70 8.02 -1.59
C TYR A 140 26.76 6.81 -1.60
N SER A 141 27.26 5.66 -1.19
CA SER A 141 26.55 4.37 -1.27
C SER A 141 25.16 4.40 -0.62
N GLN A 142 25.05 5.04 0.53
CA GLN A 142 23.77 5.16 1.24
C GLN A 142 22.75 6.01 0.46
N THR A 143 23.18 7.18 -0.02
CA THR A 143 22.32 8.06 -0.83
C THR A 143 21.88 7.39 -2.12
N ALA A 144 22.77 6.65 -2.79
CA ALA A 144 22.44 5.93 -4.01
C ALA A 144 21.40 4.82 -3.77
N ILE A 145 21.51 4.11 -2.66
CA ILE A 145 20.54 3.08 -2.27
C ILE A 145 19.18 3.73 -1.98
N GLU A 146 19.15 4.80 -1.20
CA GLU A 146 17.93 5.55 -0.88
C GLU A 146 17.22 6.07 -2.14
N ASN A 147 17.98 6.66 -3.06
CA ASN A 147 17.46 7.19 -4.33
C ASN A 147 16.88 6.07 -5.22
N GLY A 148 17.57 4.93 -5.29
CA GLY A 148 17.08 3.77 -6.02
C GLY A 148 15.78 3.23 -5.43
N CYS A 149 15.69 3.15 -4.12
CA CYS A 149 14.50 2.71 -3.42
C CYS A 149 13.33 3.71 -3.57
N TYR A 150 13.60 5.02 -3.58
CA TYR A 150 12.57 6.03 -3.86
C TYR A 150 11.93 5.82 -5.24
N ALA A 151 12.73 5.59 -6.28
CA ALA A 151 12.21 5.30 -7.61
C ALA A 151 11.36 4.01 -7.63
N GLN A 152 11.80 2.96 -6.90
CA GLN A 152 11.03 1.72 -6.76
C GLN A 152 9.69 1.93 -6.05
N ILE A 153 9.64 2.74 -4.98
CA ILE A 153 8.40 3.09 -4.27
C ILE A 153 7.39 3.69 -5.26
N MET A 154 7.82 4.68 -6.04
CA MET A 154 6.94 5.38 -6.98
C MET A 154 6.44 4.46 -8.09
N MET A 155 7.32 3.62 -8.66
CA MET A 155 6.94 2.64 -9.67
C MET A 155 5.96 1.60 -9.11
N ASN A 156 6.26 1.01 -7.96
CA ASN A 156 5.41 0.00 -7.35
C ASN A 156 4.03 0.58 -6.99
N THR A 157 3.98 1.82 -6.50
CA THR A 157 2.71 2.51 -6.21
C THR A 157 1.86 2.66 -7.48
N CYS A 158 2.45 3.06 -8.61
CA CYS A 158 1.75 3.11 -9.89
C CYS A 158 1.25 1.73 -10.32
N VAL A 159 2.10 0.70 -10.23
CA VAL A 159 1.74 -0.66 -10.64
C VAL A 159 0.61 -1.23 -9.76
N ILE A 160 0.68 -1.05 -8.43
CA ILE A 160 -0.41 -1.45 -7.53
C ILE A 160 -1.70 -0.72 -7.92
N PHE A 161 -1.63 0.60 -8.06
CA PHE A 161 -2.80 1.42 -8.36
C PHE A 161 -3.51 0.95 -9.64
N PHE A 162 -2.80 0.83 -10.75
CA PHE A 162 -3.42 0.45 -12.01
C PHE A 162 -3.86 -1.01 -12.06
N THR A 163 -3.11 -1.92 -11.43
CA THR A 163 -3.51 -3.33 -11.36
C THR A 163 -4.80 -3.49 -10.55
N ILE A 164 -4.87 -2.89 -9.37
CA ILE A 164 -6.05 -2.97 -8.52
C ILE A 164 -7.21 -2.16 -9.09
N MET A 165 -6.92 -0.98 -9.65
CA MET A 165 -7.92 -0.18 -10.35
C MET A 165 -8.61 -0.98 -11.46
N TRP A 166 -7.84 -1.69 -12.28
CA TRP A 166 -8.41 -2.51 -13.35
C TRP A 166 -9.29 -3.63 -12.80
N VAL A 167 -8.76 -4.41 -11.86
CA VAL A 167 -9.51 -5.53 -11.24
C VAL A 167 -10.79 -5.06 -10.57
N ARG A 168 -10.74 -3.93 -9.88
CA ARG A 168 -11.91 -3.42 -9.14
C ARG A 168 -12.94 -2.74 -10.02
N SER A 169 -12.49 -2.04 -11.06
CA SER A 169 -13.38 -1.29 -11.97
C SER A 169 -13.96 -2.17 -13.07
N PHE A 170 -13.16 -3.05 -13.65
CA PHE A 170 -13.53 -3.82 -14.84
C PHE A 170 -13.47 -5.34 -14.64
N GLY A 171 -13.11 -5.80 -13.43
CA GLY A 171 -12.86 -7.22 -13.18
C GLY A 171 -11.72 -7.73 -14.06
N PHE A 172 -11.98 -8.85 -14.75
CA PHE A 172 -11.03 -9.40 -15.72
C PHE A 172 -11.42 -9.12 -17.18
N SER A 173 -12.29 -8.11 -17.41
CA SER A 173 -12.67 -7.73 -18.77
C SER A 173 -11.46 -7.11 -19.50
N PRO A 174 -11.28 -7.40 -20.82
CA PRO A 174 -12.14 -8.21 -21.70
C PRO A 174 -11.84 -9.73 -21.65
N TRP A 175 -10.93 -10.20 -20.79
CA TRP A 175 -10.46 -11.60 -20.74
C TRP A 175 -11.26 -12.51 -19.81
N GLN A 176 -12.48 -12.16 -19.45
CA GLN A 176 -13.31 -12.89 -18.48
C GLN A 176 -13.53 -14.36 -18.87
N LEU A 177 -13.69 -14.65 -20.18
CA LEU A 177 -13.92 -15.99 -20.71
C LEU A 177 -12.66 -16.83 -20.91
N SER A 178 -11.47 -16.23 -20.71
CA SER A 178 -10.20 -16.94 -20.82
C SER A 178 -9.97 -17.83 -19.60
N ASN A 179 -9.06 -18.80 -19.73
CA ASN A 179 -8.65 -19.60 -18.59
C ASN A 179 -8.03 -18.70 -17.48
N ARG A 180 -7.98 -19.26 -16.26
CA ARG A 180 -7.55 -18.51 -15.05
C ARG A 180 -6.20 -17.84 -15.23
N LEU A 181 -5.21 -18.55 -15.75
CA LEU A 181 -3.86 -18.02 -15.93
C LEU A 181 -3.81 -16.91 -16.98
N THR A 182 -4.42 -17.11 -18.13
CA THR A 182 -4.44 -16.13 -19.22
C THR A 182 -5.10 -14.83 -18.77
N LYS A 183 -6.28 -14.85 -18.15
CA LYS A 183 -6.93 -13.64 -17.68
C LYS A 183 -6.12 -12.91 -16.62
N SER A 184 -5.51 -13.66 -15.69
CA SER A 184 -4.67 -13.07 -14.63
C SER A 184 -3.41 -12.42 -15.19
N LEU A 185 -2.70 -13.12 -16.09
CA LEU A 185 -1.51 -12.60 -16.77
C LEU A 185 -1.85 -11.34 -17.61
N SER A 186 -2.98 -11.38 -18.34
CA SER A 186 -3.37 -10.25 -19.18
C SER A 186 -3.65 -8.99 -18.34
N VAL A 187 -4.39 -9.13 -17.25
CA VAL A 187 -4.66 -8.00 -16.35
C VAL A 187 -3.40 -7.54 -15.62
N TRP A 188 -2.55 -8.47 -15.20
CA TRP A 188 -1.28 -8.16 -14.56
C TRP A 188 -0.34 -7.38 -15.50
N LEU A 189 -0.15 -7.85 -16.74
CA LEU A 189 0.67 -7.17 -17.75
C LEU A 189 0.10 -5.79 -18.11
N LEU A 190 -1.22 -5.67 -18.25
CA LEU A 190 -1.87 -4.39 -18.48
C LEU A 190 -1.64 -3.42 -17.32
N GLY A 191 -1.78 -3.89 -16.08
CA GLY A 191 -1.55 -3.06 -14.88
C GLY A 191 -0.09 -2.59 -14.79
N ILE A 192 0.88 -3.44 -15.11
CA ILE A 192 2.30 -3.08 -15.21
C ILE A 192 2.51 -2.04 -16.32
N PHE A 193 1.96 -2.27 -17.52
CA PHE A 193 2.09 -1.36 -18.64
C PHE A 193 1.53 0.03 -18.33
N LEU A 194 0.32 0.10 -17.78
CA LEU A 194 -0.28 1.36 -17.35
C LEU A 194 0.51 2.01 -16.21
N GLY A 195 1.03 1.21 -15.28
CA GLY A 195 1.89 1.67 -14.20
C GLY A 195 3.19 2.29 -14.71
N ILE A 196 3.82 1.70 -15.72
CA ILE A 196 5.03 2.24 -16.38
C ILE A 196 4.70 3.58 -17.07
N ILE A 197 3.58 3.67 -17.80
CA ILE A 197 3.16 4.93 -18.43
C ILE A 197 2.94 6.01 -17.38
N ALA A 198 2.19 5.70 -16.33
CA ALA A 198 1.92 6.65 -15.24
C ALA A 198 3.22 7.09 -14.54
N PHE A 199 4.10 6.16 -14.22
CA PHE A 199 5.41 6.48 -13.66
C PHE A 199 6.20 7.41 -14.59
N SER A 200 6.25 7.10 -15.88
CA SER A 200 7.00 7.89 -16.87
C SER A 200 6.49 9.32 -17.02
N VAL A 201 5.19 9.53 -16.85
CA VAL A 201 4.58 10.86 -16.96
C VAL A 201 4.63 11.62 -15.63
N LEU A 202 4.32 10.96 -14.51
CA LEU A 202 4.09 11.61 -13.23
C LEU A 202 5.35 11.70 -12.36
N PHE A 203 6.22 10.70 -12.40
CA PHE A 203 7.35 10.59 -11.48
C PHE A 203 8.72 10.70 -12.15
N TYR A 204 8.86 10.15 -13.35
CA TYR A 204 10.15 10.14 -14.05
C TYR A 204 10.76 11.53 -14.22
N PRO A 205 10.02 12.58 -14.65
CA PRO A 205 10.60 13.90 -14.80
C PRO A 205 11.24 14.43 -13.51
N HIS A 206 10.53 14.29 -12.38
CA HIS A 206 11.03 14.73 -11.08
C HIS A 206 12.23 13.91 -10.61
N ILE A 207 12.18 12.58 -10.73
CA ILE A 207 13.27 11.68 -10.34
C ILE A 207 14.50 11.94 -11.21
N ALA A 208 14.32 12.08 -12.52
CA ALA A 208 15.41 12.38 -13.43
C ALA A 208 16.04 13.75 -13.10
N TYR A 209 15.23 14.77 -12.85
CA TYR A 209 15.72 16.09 -12.43
C TYR A 209 16.54 16.03 -11.14
N GLN A 210 16.10 15.24 -10.17
CA GLN A 210 16.76 15.12 -8.87
C GLN A 210 18.06 14.34 -8.94
N PHE A 211 18.17 13.31 -9.79
CA PHE A 211 19.25 12.34 -9.77
C PHE A 211 20.22 12.42 -10.94
N TYR A 212 19.85 13.11 -12.02
CA TYR A 212 20.77 13.31 -13.16
C TYR A 212 21.55 14.63 -13.03
N PRO A 213 22.80 14.65 -13.51
CA PRO A 213 23.56 15.91 -13.56
C PRO A 213 22.85 16.98 -14.39
N PRO A 214 22.97 18.27 -14.03
CA PRO A 214 22.35 19.37 -14.77
C PRO A 214 22.64 19.38 -16.27
N GLN A 215 23.79 18.83 -16.69
CA GLN A 215 24.17 18.73 -18.10
C GLN A 215 23.20 17.91 -18.94
N ILE A 216 22.52 16.94 -18.35
CA ILE A 216 21.50 16.12 -19.03
C ILE A 216 20.22 16.92 -19.24
N PHE A 217 19.88 17.83 -18.32
CA PHE A 217 18.68 18.66 -18.42
C PHE A 217 18.76 19.73 -19.48
N MET A 218 19.95 20.17 -19.84
CA MET A 218 20.14 21.13 -20.95
C MET A 218 19.73 20.56 -22.31
N ALA A 219 19.63 19.24 -22.43
CA ALA A 219 19.22 18.55 -23.65
C ALA A 219 17.72 18.32 -23.76
N VAL A 220 16.93 18.67 -22.71
CA VAL A 220 15.49 18.45 -22.70
C VAL A 220 14.72 19.76 -22.98
N PRO A 221 13.48 19.67 -23.52
CA PRO A 221 12.70 20.86 -23.78
C PRO A 221 12.43 21.66 -22.50
N PRO A 222 12.36 23.01 -22.57
CA PRO A 222 12.12 23.85 -21.39
C PRO A 222 10.87 23.47 -20.61
N TRP A 223 9.76 23.11 -21.28
CA TRP A 223 8.52 22.69 -20.66
C TRP A 223 8.69 21.43 -19.80
N TRP A 224 9.57 20.52 -20.19
CA TRP A 224 9.84 19.31 -19.41
C TRP A 224 10.64 19.64 -18.14
N SER A 225 11.63 20.52 -18.23
CA SER A 225 12.37 20.99 -17.06
C SER A 225 11.46 21.73 -16.08
N GLU A 226 10.58 22.59 -16.58
CA GLU A 226 9.58 23.29 -15.78
C GLU A 226 8.62 22.32 -15.09
N TRP A 227 8.10 21.34 -15.83
CA TRP A 227 7.29 20.26 -15.28
C TRP A 227 8.03 19.50 -14.16
N ALA A 228 9.28 19.11 -14.42
CA ALA A 228 10.11 18.37 -13.45
C ALA A 228 10.37 19.17 -12.17
N MET A 229 10.55 20.48 -12.28
CA MET A 229 10.77 21.36 -11.13
C MET A 229 9.47 21.66 -10.33
N THR A 230 8.35 21.80 -11.01
CA THR A 230 7.09 22.24 -10.39
C THR A 230 6.24 21.08 -9.87
N GLN A 231 6.38 19.89 -10.44
CA GLN A 231 5.59 18.72 -10.07
C GLN A 231 6.39 17.80 -9.16
N SER A 232 6.11 17.89 -7.86
CA SER A 232 6.72 16.98 -6.90
C SER A 232 6.19 15.56 -7.04
N GLY A 233 7.07 14.57 -7.02
CA GLY A 233 6.69 13.16 -6.96
C GLY A 233 5.80 12.85 -5.75
N LEU A 234 6.00 13.53 -4.62
CA LEU A 234 5.19 13.34 -3.42
C LEU A 234 3.75 13.85 -3.58
N PHE A 235 3.51 14.87 -4.41
CA PHE A 235 2.14 15.28 -4.76
C PHE A 235 1.41 14.13 -5.48
N HIS A 236 2.05 13.54 -6.48
CA HIS A 236 1.46 12.43 -7.21
C HIS A 236 1.31 11.18 -6.34
N PHE A 237 2.28 10.90 -5.48
CA PHE A 237 2.19 9.82 -4.50
C PHE A 237 0.97 10.03 -3.58
N GLY A 238 0.78 11.22 -3.04
CA GLY A 238 -0.32 11.53 -2.12
C GLY A 238 -1.70 11.32 -2.74
N TRP A 239 -1.95 11.81 -3.96
CA TRP A 239 -3.26 11.61 -4.59
C TRP A 239 -3.47 10.17 -5.06
N ILE A 240 -2.44 9.48 -5.53
CA ILE A 240 -2.55 8.06 -5.94
C ILE A 240 -2.87 7.18 -4.73
N VAL A 241 -2.19 7.37 -3.60
CA VAL A 241 -2.49 6.64 -2.37
C VAL A 241 -3.91 6.94 -1.89
N SER A 242 -4.34 8.21 -1.91
CA SER A 242 -5.70 8.59 -1.53
C SER A 242 -6.76 7.94 -2.44
N ALA A 243 -6.53 7.94 -3.75
CA ALA A 243 -7.40 7.28 -4.72
C ALA A 243 -7.44 5.75 -4.51
N LEU A 244 -6.29 5.14 -4.21
CA LEU A 244 -6.20 3.71 -3.90
C LEU A 244 -7.00 3.35 -2.65
N VAL A 245 -6.90 4.15 -1.60
CA VAL A 245 -7.70 3.98 -0.37
C VAL A 245 -9.20 4.05 -0.68
N LEU A 246 -9.64 5.06 -1.42
CA LEU A 246 -11.04 5.17 -1.85
C LEU A 246 -11.49 3.96 -2.67
N LEU A 247 -10.64 3.48 -3.57
CA LEU A 247 -10.92 2.30 -4.37
C LEU A 247 -11.16 1.05 -3.50
N TYR A 248 -10.38 0.88 -2.43
CA TYR A 248 -10.64 -0.18 -1.46
C TYR A 248 -11.92 0.04 -0.68
N TRP A 249 -12.22 1.28 -0.27
CA TRP A 249 -13.44 1.61 0.48
C TRP A 249 -14.70 1.35 -0.33
N THR A 250 -14.68 1.50 -1.66
CA THR A 250 -15.84 1.16 -2.49
C THR A 250 -16.31 -0.28 -2.25
N LYS A 251 -15.38 -1.23 -2.10
CA LYS A 251 -15.72 -2.62 -1.82
C LYS A 251 -15.88 -2.89 -0.33
N MET A 252 -14.93 -2.44 0.48
CA MET A 252 -14.87 -2.81 1.90
C MET A 252 -15.96 -2.13 2.72
N LEU A 253 -16.14 -0.82 2.56
CA LEU A 253 -17.05 -0.05 3.39
C LEU A 253 -18.42 0.15 2.73
N TRP A 254 -18.44 0.35 1.40
CA TRP A 254 -19.64 0.73 0.64
C TRP A 254 -20.29 -0.43 -0.13
N GLU A 255 -19.79 -1.65 0.00
CA GLU A 255 -20.36 -2.86 -0.60
C GLU A 255 -20.60 -2.72 -2.13
N GLY A 256 -19.67 -2.04 -2.83
CA GLY A 256 -19.72 -1.79 -4.27
C GLY A 256 -20.56 -0.59 -4.72
N LYS A 257 -21.28 0.08 -3.80
CA LYS A 257 -22.09 1.26 -4.15
C LYS A 257 -21.24 2.54 -4.15
N PRO A 258 -21.64 3.59 -4.92
CA PRO A 258 -22.83 3.66 -5.78
C PRO A 258 -22.66 2.97 -7.16
N PHE A 259 -21.44 2.57 -7.52
CA PHE A 259 -21.08 2.18 -8.90
C PHE A 259 -21.83 0.93 -9.38
N SER A 260 -22.10 -0.03 -8.50
CA SER A 260 -22.91 -1.22 -8.83
C SER A 260 -24.38 -0.93 -9.15
N LEU A 261 -24.84 0.33 -9.06
CA LEU A 261 -26.16 0.76 -9.54
C LEU A 261 -26.17 0.97 -11.07
N ILE A 262 -25.02 1.16 -11.67
CA ILE A 262 -24.86 1.36 -13.11
C ILE A 262 -24.87 -0.02 -13.77
N LYS A 263 -25.87 -0.29 -14.59
CA LYS A 263 -26.10 -1.60 -15.20
C LYS A 263 -25.01 -2.03 -16.20
N THR A 264 -24.45 -1.06 -16.93
CA THR A 264 -23.43 -1.32 -17.94
C THR A 264 -22.06 -1.43 -17.25
N GLU A 265 -21.46 -2.62 -17.25
CA GLU A 265 -20.21 -2.91 -16.55
C GLU A 265 -19.07 -1.94 -16.92
N TRP A 266 -18.82 -1.71 -18.21
CA TRP A 266 -17.80 -0.77 -18.66
C TRP A 266 -18.07 0.67 -18.21
N LEU A 267 -19.31 1.12 -18.25
CA LEU A 267 -19.67 2.45 -17.78
C LEU A 267 -19.48 2.55 -16.26
N SER A 268 -19.93 1.53 -15.53
CA SER A 268 -19.74 1.45 -14.07
C SER A 268 -18.26 1.52 -13.70
N GLY A 269 -17.41 0.74 -14.38
CA GLY A 269 -15.97 0.73 -14.15
C GLY A 269 -15.31 2.06 -14.51
N THR A 270 -15.67 2.65 -15.64
CA THR A 270 -15.14 3.94 -16.06
C THR A 270 -15.52 5.05 -15.08
N VAL A 271 -16.80 5.12 -14.69
CA VAL A 271 -17.26 6.09 -13.70
C VAL A 271 -16.56 5.91 -12.36
N MET A 272 -16.38 4.66 -11.90
CA MET A 272 -15.63 4.38 -10.67
C MET A 272 -14.19 4.86 -10.79
N MET A 273 -13.48 4.50 -11.85
CA MET A 273 -12.09 4.90 -12.10
C MET A 273 -11.93 6.41 -12.08
N VAL A 274 -12.73 7.12 -12.87
CA VAL A 274 -12.67 8.59 -12.95
C VAL A 274 -13.02 9.22 -11.60
N SER A 275 -14.07 8.72 -10.93
CA SER A 275 -14.49 9.26 -9.63
C SER A 275 -13.43 9.12 -8.55
N VAL A 276 -12.75 7.95 -8.44
CA VAL A 276 -11.70 7.75 -7.43
C VAL A 276 -10.43 8.56 -7.75
N ILE A 277 -10.07 8.73 -9.02
CA ILE A 277 -8.94 9.59 -9.41
C ILE A 277 -9.24 11.04 -9.03
N VAL A 278 -10.38 11.57 -9.47
CA VAL A 278 -10.80 12.95 -9.18
C VAL A 278 -10.90 13.17 -7.67
N ALA A 279 -11.53 12.24 -6.94
CA ALA A 279 -11.63 12.33 -5.49
C ALA A 279 -10.26 12.25 -4.80
N GLY A 280 -9.34 11.42 -5.28
CA GLY A 280 -7.97 11.35 -4.78
C GLY A 280 -7.23 12.68 -4.91
N VAL A 281 -7.34 13.34 -6.08
CA VAL A 281 -6.78 14.67 -6.30
C VAL A 281 -7.44 15.72 -5.39
N ILE A 282 -8.76 15.69 -5.25
CA ILE A 282 -9.48 16.61 -4.35
C ILE A 282 -9.05 16.40 -2.90
N ILE A 283 -8.95 15.14 -2.44
CA ILE A 283 -8.45 14.82 -1.10
C ILE A 283 -7.04 15.34 -0.90
N MET A 284 -6.18 15.22 -1.91
CA MET A 284 -4.83 15.75 -1.86
C MET A 284 -4.81 17.26 -1.67
N LEU A 285 -5.59 18.00 -2.45
CA LEU A 285 -5.66 19.47 -2.39
C LEU A 285 -6.25 19.97 -1.07
N ILE A 286 -7.34 19.35 -0.60
CA ILE A 286 -8.00 19.70 0.66
C ILE A 286 -7.17 19.19 1.84
N GLY A 287 -6.70 17.96 1.78
CA GLY A 287 -5.91 17.31 2.82
C GLY A 287 -4.65 18.08 3.14
N ASN A 288 -3.97 18.61 2.13
CA ASN A 288 -2.81 19.46 2.33
C ASN A 288 -3.13 20.69 3.22
N ARG A 289 -4.28 21.34 3.00
CA ARG A 289 -4.73 22.46 3.84
C ARG A 289 -5.10 22.03 5.26
N ILE A 290 -5.71 20.85 5.40
CA ILE A 290 -6.04 20.28 6.72
C ILE A 290 -4.76 19.92 7.48
N MET A 291 -3.76 19.37 6.79
CA MET A 291 -2.47 19.06 7.41
C MET A 291 -1.75 20.31 7.87
N ASP A 292 -1.74 21.37 7.07
CA ASP A 292 -1.19 22.68 7.47
C ASP A 292 -1.87 23.23 8.73
N TRP A 293 -3.17 23.04 8.85
CA TRP A 293 -3.92 23.46 10.04
C TRP A 293 -3.67 22.56 11.25
N TYR A 294 -3.62 21.22 11.04
CA TYR A 294 -3.49 20.25 12.14
C TYR A 294 -2.11 20.24 12.77
N PHE A 295 -1.07 20.32 11.95
CA PHE A 295 0.32 20.26 12.41
C PHE A 295 0.96 21.65 12.58
N GLY A 296 0.34 22.69 12.02
CA GLY A 296 0.93 24.03 11.93
C GLY A 296 1.92 24.13 10.77
N SER A 297 1.99 25.32 10.17
CA SER A 297 2.85 25.56 9.00
C SER A 297 4.35 25.42 9.26
N GLU A 298 4.75 25.53 10.52
CA GLU A 298 6.17 25.53 10.94
C GLU A 298 6.58 24.26 11.71
N ALA A 299 5.62 23.54 12.27
CA ALA A 299 5.90 22.46 13.23
C ALA A 299 6.33 21.14 12.56
N PHE A 300 6.30 21.12 11.23
CA PHE A 300 6.15 19.82 10.59
C PHE A 300 7.44 19.09 10.39
N ILE A 301 8.58 19.69 10.62
CA ILE A 301 9.78 19.08 10.10
C ILE A 301 10.96 19.35 11.01
N GLY A 302 11.11 18.52 12.01
CA GLY A 302 12.35 18.36 12.76
C GLY A 302 13.12 19.65 13.08
N GLY A 303 12.42 20.76 13.20
CA GLY A 303 13.01 22.07 13.46
C GLY A 303 13.62 22.79 12.24
N ASN A 304 13.42 22.28 11.03
CA ASN A 304 13.93 22.92 9.82
C ASN A 304 12.82 23.71 9.11
N THR A 305 12.79 25.01 9.32
CA THR A 305 11.80 25.93 8.75
C THR A 305 11.95 26.19 7.25
N THR A 306 13.00 25.67 6.61
CA THR A 306 13.30 25.87 5.18
C THR A 306 12.62 24.86 4.27
N GLU A 307 11.67 24.14 4.79
CA GLU A 307 11.18 22.96 4.14
C GLU A 307 10.29 23.15 2.96
N GLN A 308 10.60 22.30 2.02
CA GLN A 308 9.89 22.27 0.76
C GLN A 308 8.44 21.82 0.97
N PRO A 309 7.47 22.44 0.27
CA PRO A 309 6.06 22.01 0.29
C PRO A 309 5.84 20.52 0.00
N ALA A 310 6.83 19.88 -0.60
CA ALA A 310 6.80 18.47 -0.99
C ALA A 310 6.55 17.51 0.19
N TRP A 311 7.12 17.75 1.36
CA TRP A 311 6.92 16.89 2.52
C TRP A 311 5.50 16.92 3.05
N ARG A 312 4.85 18.07 2.99
CA ARG A 312 3.43 18.22 3.37
C ARG A 312 2.52 17.32 2.56
N TRP A 313 2.83 17.10 1.29
CA TRP A 313 2.07 16.21 0.44
C TRP A 313 2.19 14.74 0.84
N ASN A 314 3.32 14.34 1.42
CA ASN A 314 3.49 13.00 1.97
C ASN A 314 2.53 12.73 3.14
N HIS A 315 2.24 13.74 3.97
CA HIS A 315 1.35 13.55 5.12
C HIS A 315 -0.10 13.30 4.75
N VAL A 316 -0.53 13.73 3.58
CA VAL A 316 -1.85 13.35 3.06
C VAL A 316 -1.88 11.85 2.75
N ALA A 317 -0.80 11.31 2.16
CA ALA A 317 -0.66 9.87 1.94
C ALA A 317 -0.63 9.09 3.27
N GLU A 318 0.13 9.56 4.24
CA GLU A 318 0.20 8.96 5.58
C GLU A 318 -1.17 8.89 6.25
N MET A 319 -1.90 10.01 6.23
CA MET A 319 -3.24 10.06 6.81
C MET A 319 -4.20 9.11 6.09
N ALA A 320 -4.13 9.05 4.76
CA ALA A 320 -4.92 8.10 3.97
C ALA A 320 -4.57 6.65 4.34
N LEU A 321 -3.30 6.32 4.55
CA LEU A 321 -2.86 4.99 4.99
C LEU A 321 -3.33 4.66 6.41
N PHE A 322 -3.30 5.59 7.36
CA PHE A 322 -3.86 5.38 8.70
C PHE A 322 -5.37 5.13 8.65
N MET A 323 -6.09 5.87 7.81
CA MET A 323 -7.53 5.63 7.60
C MET A 323 -7.77 4.28 6.93
N GLN A 324 -6.91 3.84 6.01
CA GLN A 324 -6.97 2.51 5.42
C GLN A 324 -6.69 1.42 6.46
N ALA A 325 -5.75 1.63 7.36
CA ALA A 325 -5.48 0.69 8.45
C ALA A 325 -6.71 0.49 9.35
N ALA A 326 -7.39 1.59 9.71
CA ALA A 326 -8.65 1.50 10.46
C ALA A 326 -9.75 0.77 9.67
N ALA A 327 -9.89 1.06 8.37
CA ALA A 327 -10.86 0.39 7.50
C ALA A 327 -10.61 -1.12 7.37
N VAL A 328 -9.35 -1.52 7.19
CA VAL A 328 -8.95 -2.93 7.06
C VAL A 328 -9.21 -3.69 8.38
N VAL A 329 -8.88 -3.08 9.51
CA VAL A 329 -9.20 -3.64 10.85
C VAL A 329 -10.71 -3.78 11.03
N LEU A 330 -11.49 -2.74 10.71
CA LEU A 330 -12.95 -2.80 10.78
C LEU A 330 -13.53 -3.93 9.91
N TYR A 331 -13.01 -4.05 8.68
CA TYR A 331 -13.48 -5.04 7.72
C TYR A 331 -13.15 -6.48 8.14
N TYR A 332 -11.88 -6.76 8.47
CA TYR A 332 -11.44 -8.13 8.74
C TYR A 332 -11.69 -8.59 10.17
N TYR A 333 -11.59 -7.70 11.15
CA TYR A 333 -11.64 -8.10 12.57
C TYR A 333 -12.96 -7.80 13.24
N PHE A 334 -13.71 -6.78 12.80
CA PHE A 334 -14.99 -6.39 13.39
C PHE A 334 -16.20 -6.62 12.49
N ASP A 335 -16.09 -7.54 11.50
CA ASP A 335 -17.17 -7.92 10.59
C ASP A 335 -17.82 -6.74 9.86
N ASN A 336 -17.00 -5.71 9.61
CA ASN A 336 -17.46 -4.49 8.94
C ASN A 336 -18.69 -3.86 9.62
N TRP A 337 -18.66 -3.82 10.95
CA TRP A 337 -19.73 -3.22 11.76
C TRP A 337 -19.95 -1.74 11.40
N PRO A 338 -21.20 -1.21 11.39
CA PRO A 338 -22.46 -1.91 11.64
C PRO A 338 -22.94 -2.72 10.43
N VAL A 339 -23.55 -3.88 10.73
CA VAL A 339 -24.10 -4.78 9.70
C VAL A 339 -25.60 -4.58 9.47
N LYS A 340 -26.30 -3.94 10.41
CA LYS A 340 -27.75 -3.64 10.36
C LYS A 340 -28.00 -2.22 9.86
N GLY A 341 -29.18 -2.00 9.28
CA GLY A 341 -29.59 -0.72 8.74
C GLY A 341 -29.51 -0.64 7.21
N SER A 342 -29.97 0.48 6.64
CA SER A 342 -29.86 0.71 5.19
C SER A 342 -28.40 0.85 4.77
N LEU A 343 -28.09 0.44 3.53
CA LEU A 343 -26.72 0.48 3.04
C LEU A 343 -26.08 1.89 3.06
N PRO A 344 -26.77 2.97 2.65
CA PRO A 344 -26.19 4.31 2.76
C PRO A 344 -25.78 4.69 4.19
N VAL A 345 -26.61 4.34 5.18
CA VAL A 345 -26.31 4.61 6.58
C VAL A 345 -25.11 3.79 7.05
N ARG A 346 -25.07 2.48 6.72
CA ARG A 346 -23.91 1.63 7.07
C ARG A 346 -22.62 2.16 6.43
N ALA A 347 -22.68 2.49 5.13
CA ALA A 347 -21.52 3.02 4.41
C ALA A 347 -21.01 4.32 5.04
N LEU A 348 -21.92 5.26 5.36
CA LEU A 348 -21.56 6.51 6.03
C LEU A 348 -20.92 6.26 7.40
N VAL A 349 -21.56 5.45 8.24
CA VAL A 349 -21.05 5.14 9.60
C VAL A 349 -19.67 4.46 9.53
N ARG A 350 -19.49 3.48 8.65
CA ARG A 350 -18.20 2.81 8.44
C ARG A 350 -17.12 3.78 7.95
N THR A 351 -17.47 4.69 7.06
CA THR A 351 -16.56 5.74 6.59
C THR A 351 -16.12 6.64 7.73
N VAL A 352 -17.08 7.11 8.56
CA VAL A 352 -16.77 7.93 9.74
C VAL A 352 -15.88 7.17 10.73
N ILE A 353 -16.17 5.88 10.97
CA ILE A 353 -15.33 5.04 11.86
C ILE A 353 -13.93 4.89 11.29
N ALA A 354 -13.79 4.65 9.98
CA ALA A 354 -12.47 4.53 9.34
C ALA A 354 -11.68 5.85 9.41
N MET A 355 -12.33 6.98 9.18
CA MET A 355 -11.70 8.30 9.29
C MET A 355 -11.30 8.63 10.74
N ALA A 356 -12.22 8.49 11.69
CA ALA A 356 -11.95 8.75 13.10
C ALA A 356 -10.90 7.78 13.67
N GLY A 357 -10.99 6.50 13.30
CA GLY A 357 -10.00 5.49 13.64
C GLY A 357 -8.63 5.79 13.07
N GLY A 358 -8.55 6.25 11.82
CA GLY A 358 -7.30 6.68 11.20
C GLY A 358 -6.66 7.87 11.92
N LEU A 359 -7.46 8.89 12.26
CA LEU A 359 -6.99 10.03 13.06
C LEU A 359 -6.49 9.60 14.44
N LEU A 360 -7.20 8.67 15.09
CA LEU A 360 -6.78 8.12 16.38
C LEU A 360 -5.47 7.34 16.25
N ILE A 361 -5.34 6.48 15.24
CA ILE A 361 -4.10 5.72 14.99
C ILE A 361 -2.95 6.70 14.73
N ALA A 362 -3.14 7.71 13.89
CA ALA A 362 -2.12 8.74 13.64
C ALA A 362 -1.69 9.43 14.93
N LYS A 363 -2.66 9.86 15.76
CA LYS A 363 -2.36 10.52 17.04
C LYS A 363 -1.59 9.61 17.99
N LEU A 364 -2.00 8.35 18.10
CA LEU A 364 -1.29 7.35 18.92
C LEU A 364 0.10 7.06 18.35
N TYR A 365 0.23 6.97 17.02
CA TYR A 365 1.51 6.76 16.36
C TYR A 365 2.51 7.87 16.70
N TYR A 366 2.12 9.14 16.53
CA TYR A 366 3.01 10.27 16.84
C TYR A 366 3.32 10.44 18.33
N LEU A 367 2.40 9.99 19.19
CA LEU A 367 2.61 10.04 20.65
C LEU A 367 3.49 8.88 21.14
N LEU A 368 3.27 7.68 20.66
CA LEU A 368 3.87 6.45 21.17
C LEU A 368 5.00 5.92 20.30
N GLY A 369 5.04 6.30 19.00
CA GLY A 369 6.04 5.83 18.06
C GLY A 369 7.49 6.03 18.53
N PRO A 370 7.89 7.21 19.06
CA PRO A 370 9.25 7.38 19.59
C PRO A 370 9.64 6.39 20.68
N VAL A 371 8.66 5.92 21.47
CA VAL A 371 8.87 4.96 22.56
C VAL A 371 9.00 3.53 22.04
N PHE A 372 8.10 3.12 21.14
CA PHE A 372 8.02 1.73 20.67
C PHE A 372 8.87 1.46 19.43
N LEU A 373 8.90 2.40 18.50
CA LEU A 373 9.60 2.22 17.22
C LEU A 373 11.04 2.73 17.26
N GLY A 374 11.36 3.55 18.26
CA GLY A 374 12.66 4.22 18.39
C GLY A 374 12.79 5.44 17.49
N THR A 375 13.85 6.22 17.72
CA THR A 375 14.20 7.39 16.91
C THR A 375 15.26 7.02 15.89
N VAL A 376 15.01 7.30 14.62
CA VAL A 376 16.00 7.08 13.55
C VAL A 376 16.89 8.32 13.44
N LYS A 377 18.11 8.22 13.95
CA LYS A 377 19.08 9.33 13.88
C LYS A 377 19.62 9.51 12.46
N GLY A 378 19.73 10.72 12.01
CA GLY A 378 20.46 11.10 10.79
C GLY A 378 19.63 11.23 9.52
N ILE A 379 18.30 11.10 9.60
CA ILE A 379 17.41 11.20 8.44
C ILE A 379 16.45 12.41 8.55
N GLY A 380 16.79 13.35 9.38
CA GLY A 380 16.12 14.66 9.45
C GLY A 380 14.86 14.72 10.29
N GLN A 381 14.25 13.58 10.66
CA GLN A 381 13.02 13.59 11.47
C GLN A 381 12.96 12.43 12.46
N GLU A 382 12.49 12.74 13.64
CA GLU A 382 12.40 11.77 14.73
C GLU A 382 11.33 10.68 14.50
N ASN A 383 10.45 10.82 13.50
CA ASN A 383 9.30 9.94 13.27
C ASN A 383 9.00 9.66 11.79
N ASP A 384 10.00 9.66 10.92
CA ASP A 384 9.79 9.40 9.48
C ASP A 384 9.56 7.89 9.17
N THR A 385 8.93 7.20 10.10
CA THR A 385 8.63 5.77 10.00
C THR A 385 7.18 5.48 9.65
N SER A 386 6.31 6.49 9.61
CA SER A 386 4.86 6.35 9.54
C SER A 386 4.37 5.54 8.33
N ASN A 387 4.85 5.87 7.14
CA ASN A 387 4.47 5.14 5.92
C ASN A 387 4.94 3.68 5.96
N CYS A 388 6.19 3.44 6.36
CA CYS A 388 6.76 2.10 6.44
C CYS A 388 6.01 1.24 7.46
N TRP A 389 5.82 1.76 8.68
CA TRP A 389 5.10 1.04 9.74
C TRP A 389 3.65 0.76 9.35
N THR A 390 2.93 1.73 8.79
CA THR A 390 1.52 1.57 8.43
C THR A 390 1.34 0.57 7.29
N VAL A 391 2.20 0.61 6.26
CA VAL A 391 2.15 -0.39 5.17
C VAL A 391 2.51 -1.77 5.70
N MET A 392 3.52 -1.90 6.58
CA MET A 392 3.84 -3.16 7.25
C MET A 392 2.64 -3.68 8.06
N PHE A 393 1.98 -2.82 8.82
CA PHE A 393 0.77 -3.18 9.56
C PHE A 393 -0.36 -3.66 8.64
N LEU A 394 -0.60 -2.97 7.51
CA LEU A 394 -1.56 -3.40 6.49
C LEU A 394 -1.23 -4.78 5.93
N ILE A 395 0.04 -5.06 5.66
CA ILE A 395 0.51 -6.37 5.22
C ILE A 395 0.17 -7.43 6.27
N LEU A 396 0.50 -7.18 7.53
CA LEU A 396 0.29 -8.14 8.62
C LEU A 396 -1.19 -8.42 8.87
N VAL A 397 -2.04 -7.38 8.88
CA VAL A 397 -3.50 -7.56 8.99
C VAL A 397 -4.05 -8.36 7.82
N THR A 398 -3.65 -8.02 6.59
CA THR A 398 -4.14 -8.71 5.38
C THR A 398 -3.65 -10.16 5.34
N ALA A 399 -2.36 -10.40 5.59
CA ALA A 399 -1.81 -11.76 5.63
C ALA A 399 -2.49 -12.59 6.74
N HIS A 400 -2.65 -12.06 7.93
CA HIS A 400 -3.33 -12.74 9.03
C HIS A 400 -4.77 -13.09 8.66
N ALA A 401 -5.51 -12.16 8.09
CA ALA A 401 -6.90 -12.40 7.73
C ALA A 401 -7.08 -13.35 6.53
N VAL A 402 -6.22 -13.23 5.50
CA VAL A 402 -6.39 -13.91 4.21
C VAL A 402 -5.52 -15.17 4.08
N PHE A 403 -4.26 -15.13 4.55
CA PHE A 403 -3.36 -16.27 4.46
C PHE A 403 -3.52 -17.23 5.64
N PHE A 404 -3.64 -16.68 6.85
CA PHE A 404 -3.81 -17.46 8.09
C PHE A 404 -5.27 -17.66 8.51
N ASP A 405 -6.24 -17.18 7.73
CA ASP A 405 -7.69 -17.26 8.02
C ASP A 405 -8.06 -16.75 9.43
N GLY A 406 -7.35 -15.73 9.93
CA GLY A 406 -7.57 -15.16 11.25
C GLY A 406 -7.19 -16.07 12.43
N PHE A 407 -6.31 -17.08 12.21
CA PHE A 407 -5.81 -17.96 13.29
C PHE A 407 -4.99 -17.15 14.31
N PRO A 408 -5.09 -17.43 15.65
CA PRO A 408 -5.84 -18.51 16.29
C PRO A 408 -7.27 -18.15 16.71
N PHE A 409 -7.69 -16.89 16.66
CA PHE A 409 -8.99 -16.47 17.17
C PHE A 409 -10.04 -16.44 16.07
N LYS A 410 -10.90 -17.45 16.05
CA LYS A 410 -12.01 -17.51 15.09
C LYS A 410 -13.20 -16.71 15.60
N LYS A 411 -13.84 -15.97 14.70
CA LYS A 411 -15.14 -15.36 14.98
C LYS A 411 -16.20 -16.44 15.20
N LYS A 412 -17.02 -16.29 16.23
CA LYS A 412 -18.20 -17.12 16.39
C LYS A 412 -19.18 -16.70 15.31
N ASN A 413 -19.49 -17.58 14.35
CA ASN A 413 -20.53 -17.31 13.39
C ASN A 413 -21.84 -17.13 14.16
N VAL A 414 -22.42 -15.96 14.10
CA VAL A 414 -23.80 -15.75 14.52
C VAL A 414 -24.64 -16.38 13.42
N LEU A 415 -25.20 -17.56 13.71
CA LEU A 415 -26.18 -18.24 12.88
C LEU A 415 -27.44 -17.39 12.76
#